data_a870e9f46d00a9562157684a99d74808
#
_entry.id   a870e9f46d00a9562157684a99d74808
#
_cell.length_a   1.000
_cell.length_b   1.000
_cell.length_c   1.000
_cell.angle_alpha   90.00
_cell.angle_beta   90.00
_cell.angle_gamma   90.00
#
_symmetry.space_group_name_H-M   'P 1'
#
loop_
_entity.id
_entity.type
_entity.pdbx_description
1 polymer ?
#
loop_
_entity_poly.entity_id
_entity_poly.type
_entity_poly.pdbx_seq_one_letter_code
_entity_poly.pdbx_strand_id
1 'polypeptide(L)'
;GKIYYKGKKVSIRSPRHAVDMGIGMVHQHFRLIPTLTAAENVFLYMPDCKLILNKKEMEEQIGKWSSEFHLNVDPSALIWQLSVGEQQRVEIVKLLCRGAEILILDEPSAVLTAQEAKEMFRVLRRMADSGKSVVVISHKMNEVMEFADRITVLKGGEVEDTMPASEATVERLTKAVVGERELKPHKNEGGTCRE
;
A
#
# COMPACT_ATOMS: atom_id res chain seq x y z
N GLY A 1 20.09 -10.83 -1.57
CA GLY A 1 19.11 -11.26 -0.56
C GLY A 1 18.53 -12.63 -0.86
N LYS A 2 17.72 -13.15 0.06
CA LYS A 2 16.98 -14.41 -0.12
C LYS A 2 15.51 -14.12 0.16
N ILE A 3 14.61 -14.62 -0.71
CA ILE A 3 13.18 -14.49 -0.56
C ILE A 3 12.61 -15.86 -0.15
N TYR A 4 11.77 -15.85 0.88
CA TYR A 4 11.03 -17.01 1.33
C TYR A 4 9.54 -16.73 1.22
N TYR A 5 8.79 -17.61 0.58
CA TYR A 5 7.36 -17.53 0.40
C TYR A 5 6.72 -18.84 0.88
N LYS A 6 5.77 -18.76 1.82
CA LYS A 6 5.14 -19.94 2.46
C LYS A 6 6.19 -20.96 2.96
N GLY A 7 7.27 -20.46 3.60
CA GLY A 7 8.36 -21.27 4.16
C GLY A 7 9.36 -21.84 3.15
N LYS A 8 9.15 -21.64 1.85
CA LYS A 8 10.05 -22.13 0.78
C LYS A 8 10.86 -21.00 0.19
N LYS A 9 12.17 -21.25 -0.06
CA LYS A 9 13.01 -20.30 -0.78
C LYS A 9 12.55 -20.21 -2.23
N VAL A 10 12.30 -18.98 -2.70
CA VAL A 10 11.83 -18.70 -4.05
C VAL A 10 12.74 -17.72 -4.77
N SER A 11 12.68 -17.74 -6.10
CA SER A 11 13.31 -16.75 -6.98
C SER A 11 12.24 -16.17 -7.88
N ILE A 12 11.91 -14.90 -7.67
CA ILE A 12 10.92 -14.18 -8.48
C ILE A 12 11.62 -13.68 -9.74
N ARG A 13 11.20 -14.19 -10.91
CA ARG A 13 11.89 -13.95 -12.19
C ARG A 13 11.26 -12.83 -13.02
N SER A 14 10.02 -12.47 -12.74
CA SER A 14 9.27 -11.44 -13.46
C SER A 14 8.10 -10.92 -12.64
N PRO A 15 7.53 -9.73 -12.97
CA PRO A 15 6.30 -9.26 -12.35
C PRO A 15 5.14 -10.25 -12.51
N ARG A 16 5.01 -10.90 -13.66
CA ARG A 16 3.98 -11.92 -13.89
C ARG A 16 4.13 -13.09 -12.92
N HIS A 17 5.35 -13.57 -12.72
CA HIS A 17 5.62 -14.65 -11.75
C HIS A 17 5.26 -14.23 -10.32
N ALA A 18 5.49 -12.97 -9.92
CA ALA A 18 5.07 -12.47 -8.61
C ALA A 18 3.53 -12.51 -8.48
N VAL A 19 2.83 -12.06 -9.51
CA VAL A 19 1.35 -12.09 -9.54
C VAL A 19 0.82 -13.52 -9.49
N ASP A 20 1.40 -14.45 -10.24
CA ASP A 20 1.01 -15.88 -10.24
C ASP A 20 1.25 -16.52 -8.85
N MET A 21 2.15 -15.97 -8.04
CA MET A 21 2.37 -16.33 -6.64
C MET A 21 1.41 -15.64 -5.67
N GLY A 22 0.47 -14.83 -6.13
CA GLY A 22 -0.44 -14.05 -5.29
C GLY A 22 0.19 -12.80 -4.66
N ILE A 23 1.27 -12.27 -5.23
CA ILE A 23 1.91 -11.01 -4.78
C ILE A 23 1.42 -9.88 -5.69
N GLY A 24 0.69 -8.93 -5.12
CA GLY A 24 0.20 -7.75 -5.79
C GLY A 24 0.84 -6.46 -5.27
N MET A 25 1.02 -5.46 -6.13
CA MET A 25 1.57 -4.17 -5.74
C MET A 25 0.72 -3.03 -6.29
N VAL A 26 0.36 -2.09 -5.40
CA VAL A 26 -0.19 -0.78 -5.76
C VAL A 26 0.98 0.19 -5.79
N HIS A 27 1.23 0.77 -6.97
CA HIS A 27 2.27 1.77 -7.17
C HIS A 27 1.79 3.16 -6.75
N GLN A 28 2.71 4.06 -6.46
CA GLN A 28 2.45 5.46 -6.14
C GLN A 28 1.63 6.16 -7.25
N HIS A 29 1.84 5.81 -8.52
CA HIS A 29 1.05 6.29 -9.65
C HIS A 29 0.12 5.19 -10.13
N PHE A 30 -1.18 5.44 -10.08
CA PHE A 30 -2.21 4.50 -10.51
C PHE A 30 -2.10 4.16 -11.99
N ARG A 31 -2.32 2.88 -12.29
CA ARG A 31 -2.31 2.36 -13.67
C ARG A 31 -3.74 2.07 -14.10
N LEU A 32 -4.61 3.07 -13.94
CA LEU A 32 -6.00 3.01 -14.35
C LEU A 32 -6.18 3.77 -15.67
N ILE A 33 -7.09 3.29 -16.52
CA ILE A 33 -7.45 3.93 -17.77
C ILE A 33 -8.63 4.88 -17.48
N PRO A 34 -8.45 6.22 -17.60
CA PRO A 34 -9.43 7.19 -17.15
C PRO A 34 -10.79 7.09 -17.84
N THR A 35 -10.80 6.71 -19.11
CA THR A 35 -12.00 6.63 -19.95
C THR A 35 -12.82 5.35 -19.77
N LEU A 36 -12.32 4.41 -18.99
CA LEU A 36 -13.00 3.15 -18.68
C LEU A 36 -13.64 3.22 -17.29
N THR A 37 -14.65 2.38 -17.06
CA THR A 37 -15.26 2.19 -15.74
C THR A 37 -14.33 1.46 -14.79
N ALA A 38 -14.63 1.51 -13.49
CA ALA A 38 -13.91 0.74 -12.48
C ALA A 38 -13.94 -0.76 -12.82
N ALA A 39 -15.10 -1.28 -13.22
CA ALA A 39 -15.26 -2.67 -13.64
C ALA A 39 -14.35 -3.02 -14.82
N GLU A 40 -14.38 -2.24 -15.89
CA GLU A 40 -13.54 -2.46 -17.07
C GLU A 40 -12.04 -2.43 -16.74
N ASN A 41 -11.60 -1.50 -15.89
CA ASN A 41 -10.21 -1.44 -15.42
C ASN A 41 -9.80 -2.68 -14.63
N VAL A 42 -10.65 -3.22 -13.77
CA VAL A 42 -10.37 -4.44 -13.01
C VAL A 42 -10.22 -5.63 -13.97
N PHE A 43 -11.15 -5.77 -14.90
CA PHE A 43 -11.20 -6.94 -15.77
C PHE A 43 -10.15 -6.98 -16.87
N LEU A 44 -9.67 -5.84 -17.35
CA LEU A 44 -8.54 -5.77 -18.29
C LEU A 44 -7.26 -6.46 -17.77
N TYR A 45 -7.13 -6.57 -16.47
CA TYR A 45 -5.97 -7.19 -15.81
C TYR A 45 -6.20 -8.64 -15.42
N MET A 46 -7.37 -9.24 -15.71
CA MET A 46 -7.64 -10.64 -15.39
C MET A 46 -6.99 -11.56 -16.43
N PRO A 47 -6.27 -12.62 -16.01
CA PRO A 47 -5.54 -13.51 -16.93
C PRO A 47 -6.44 -14.27 -17.89
N ASP A 48 -7.67 -14.55 -17.48
CA ASP A 48 -8.68 -15.30 -18.26
C ASP A 48 -9.81 -14.39 -18.76
N CYS A 49 -9.51 -13.12 -19.03
CA CYS A 49 -10.48 -12.19 -19.60
C CYS A 49 -10.90 -12.72 -20.97
N LYS A 50 -11.93 -13.60 -20.99
CA LYS A 50 -12.64 -13.92 -22.21
C LYS A 50 -13.24 -12.62 -22.70
N LEU A 51 -12.98 -12.27 -23.96
CA LEU A 51 -13.44 -11.05 -24.64
C LEU A 51 -14.97 -10.83 -24.59
N ILE A 52 -15.71 -11.75 -23.97
CA ILE A 52 -17.17 -11.74 -23.82
C ILE A 52 -17.49 -11.96 -22.33
N LEU A 53 -17.06 -11.02 -21.48
CA LEU A 53 -17.60 -10.98 -20.11
C LEU A 53 -18.87 -10.14 -20.14
N ASN A 54 -19.94 -10.71 -19.58
CA ASN A 54 -21.17 -9.97 -19.36
C ASN A 54 -20.89 -8.89 -18.31
N LYS A 55 -21.14 -7.61 -18.68
CA LYS A 55 -20.96 -6.46 -17.80
C LYS A 55 -21.55 -6.69 -16.40
N LYS A 56 -22.68 -7.36 -16.30
CA LYS A 56 -23.36 -7.69 -15.05
C LYS A 56 -22.54 -8.62 -14.16
N GLU A 57 -21.89 -9.64 -14.72
CA GLU A 57 -21.03 -10.56 -13.96
C GLU A 57 -19.80 -9.83 -13.39
N MET A 58 -19.26 -8.88 -14.17
CA MET A 58 -18.15 -8.03 -13.75
C MET A 58 -18.54 -7.17 -12.55
N GLU A 59 -19.66 -6.46 -12.64
CA GLU A 59 -20.18 -5.60 -11.58
C GLU A 59 -20.50 -6.40 -10.30
N GLU A 60 -21.08 -7.60 -10.44
CA GLU A 60 -21.37 -8.50 -9.31
C GLU A 60 -20.10 -8.97 -8.58
N GLN A 61 -19.04 -9.32 -9.32
CA GLN A 61 -17.77 -9.74 -8.69
C GLN A 61 -17.11 -8.59 -7.93
N ILE A 62 -17.06 -7.40 -8.52
CA ILE A 62 -16.52 -6.22 -7.85
C ILE A 62 -17.36 -5.88 -6.61
N GLY A 63 -18.69 -5.97 -6.72
CA GLY A 63 -19.60 -5.77 -5.60
C GLY A 63 -19.31 -6.71 -4.42
N LYS A 64 -18.97 -7.96 -4.67
CA LYS A 64 -18.57 -8.93 -3.62
C LYS A 64 -17.32 -8.46 -2.88
N TRP A 65 -16.23 -8.15 -3.59
CA TRP A 65 -14.99 -7.67 -2.97
C TRP A 65 -15.18 -6.32 -2.28
N SER A 66 -15.96 -5.42 -2.91
CA SER A 66 -16.29 -4.12 -2.33
C SER A 66 -17.04 -4.26 -1.01
N SER A 67 -18.00 -5.20 -0.92
CA SER A 67 -18.76 -5.46 0.29
C SER A 67 -17.93 -6.16 1.36
N GLU A 68 -17.15 -7.18 0.99
CA GLU A 68 -16.34 -7.98 1.93
C GLU A 68 -15.32 -7.12 2.69
N PHE A 69 -14.65 -6.20 1.99
CA PHE A 69 -13.62 -5.33 2.58
C PHE A 69 -14.10 -3.89 2.83
N HIS A 70 -15.39 -3.59 2.63
CA HIS A 70 -15.96 -2.25 2.77
C HIS A 70 -15.22 -1.18 1.97
N LEU A 71 -14.89 -1.50 0.71
CA LEU A 71 -14.13 -0.63 -0.18
C LEU A 71 -14.99 0.48 -0.79
N ASN A 72 -16.33 0.31 -0.83
CA ASN A 72 -17.28 1.26 -1.40
C ASN A 72 -16.88 1.71 -2.83
N VAL A 73 -16.60 0.75 -3.70
CA VAL A 73 -16.30 0.99 -5.12
C VAL A 73 -17.59 0.86 -5.92
N ASP A 74 -17.95 1.91 -6.67
CA ASP A 74 -18.98 1.84 -7.71
C ASP A 74 -18.37 1.24 -8.98
N PRO A 75 -18.76 0.02 -9.38
CA PRO A 75 -18.19 -0.64 -10.55
C PRO A 75 -18.52 0.08 -11.87
N SER A 76 -19.60 0.86 -11.92
CA SER A 76 -20.06 1.56 -13.12
C SER A 76 -19.45 2.95 -13.30
N ALA A 77 -18.82 3.50 -12.25
CA ALA A 77 -18.23 4.83 -12.28
C ALA A 77 -17.00 4.86 -13.21
N LEU A 78 -16.90 5.92 -14.03
CA LEU A 78 -15.72 6.18 -14.86
C LEU A 78 -14.55 6.65 -13.99
N ILE A 79 -13.35 6.16 -14.25
CA ILE A 79 -12.18 6.46 -13.41
C ILE A 79 -11.90 7.95 -13.31
N TRP A 80 -12.08 8.74 -14.37
CA TRP A 80 -11.85 10.18 -14.34
C TRP A 80 -12.81 10.95 -13.43
N GLN A 81 -13.94 10.35 -13.04
CA GLN A 81 -14.93 10.92 -12.13
C GLN A 81 -14.62 10.63 -10.67
N LEU A 82 -13.74 9.67 -10.41
CA LEU A 82 -13.41 9.21 -9.07
C LEU A 82 -12.35 10.09 -8.41
N SER A 83 -12.51 10.37 -7.14
CA SER A 83 -11.45 10.95 -6.30
C SER A 83 -10.21 10.04 -6.27
N VAL A 84 -9.08 10.59 -5.89
CA VAL A 84 -7.82 9.82 -5.79
C VAL A 84 -7.96 8.64 -4.83
N GLY A 85 -8.65 8.82 -3.70
CA GLY A 85 -8.92 7.74 -2.74
C GLY A 85 -9.81 6.63 -3.31
N GLU A 86 -10.79 6.99 -4.15
CA GLU A 86 -11.63 6.00 -4.85
C GLU A 86 -10.84 5.24 -5.91
N GLN A 87 -10.01 5.92 -6.70
CA GLN A 87 -9.13 5.29 -7.66
C GLN A 87 -8.18 4.29 -6.98
N GLN A 88 -7.66 4.63 -5.81
CA GLN A 88 -6.83 3.72 -5.04
C GLN A 88 -7.60 2.46 -4.59
N ARG A 89 -8.85 2.62 -4.17
CA ARG A 89 -9.71 1.47 -3.85
C ARG A 89 -9.95 0.57 -5.05
N VAL A 90 -10.10 1.14 -6.25
CA VAL A 90 -10.18 0.35 -7.50
C VAL A 90 -8.89 -0.45 -7.75
N GLU A 91 -7.71 0.14 -7.53
CA GLU A 91 -6.42 -0.57 -7.63
C GLU A 91 -6.34 -1.74 -6.65
N ILE A 92 -6.82 -1.56 -5.41
CA ILE A 92 -6.86 -2.64 -4.42
C ILE A 92 -7.81 -3.75 -4.86
N VAL A 93 -9.04 -3.41 -5.31
CA VAL A 93 -10.00 -4.40 -5.85
C VAL A 93 -9.40 -5.18 -7.00
N LYS A 94 -8.68 -4.52 -7.90
CA LYS A 94 -7.98 -5.13 -9.02
C LYS A 94 -7.01 -6.23 -8.57
N LEU A 95 -6.25 -5.99 -7.50
CA LEU A 95 -5.35 -7.00 -6.92
C LEU A 95 -6.12 -8.15 -6.26
N LEU A 96 -7.19 -7.85 -5.54
CA LEU A 96 -8.03 -8.86 -4.87
C LEU A 96 -8.69 -9.80 -5.88
N CYS A 97 -9.25 -9.26 -6.96
CA CYS A 97 -9.85 -10.05 -8.04
C CYS A 97 -8.84 -11.01 -8.70
N ARG A 98 -7.55 -10.69 -8.64
CA ARG A 98 -6.46 -11.58 -9.12
C ARG A 98 -6.00 -12.58 -8.07
N GLY A 99 -6.64 -12.63 -6.91
CA GLY A 99 -6.28 -13.56 -5.85
C GLY A 99 -5.03 -13.16 -5.07
N ALA A 100 -4.72 -11.85 -4.95
CA ALA A 100 -3.58 -11.41 -4.17
C ALA A 100 -3.71 -11.85 -2.70
N GLU A 101 -2.69 -12.53 -2.21
CA GLU A 101 -2.51 -12.93 -0.81
C GLU A 101 -1.56 -11.97 -0.07
N ILE A 102 -0.60 -11.39 -0.81
CA ILE A 102 0.32 -10.37 -0.32
C ILE A 102 0.08 -9.10 -1.10
N LEU A 103 -0.26 -8.01 -0.40
CA LEU A 103 -0.45 -6.69 -0.96
C LEU A 103 0.71 -5.80 -0.54
N ILE A 104 1.40 -5.19 -1.51
CA ILE A 104 2.45 -4.21 -1.29
C ILE A 104 1.92 -2.87 -1.75
N LEU A 105 1.93 -1.86 -0.87
CA LEU A 105 1.47 -0.51 -1.19
C LEU A 105 2.63 0.47 -0.99
N ASP A 106 2.93 1.22 -2.04
CA ASP A 106 4.02 2.20 -2.05
C ASP A 106 3.44 3.60 -1.87
N GLU A 107 3.73 4.24 -0.72
CA GLU A 107 3.26 5.58 -0.32
C GLU A 107 1.73 5.78 -0.48
N PRO A 108 0.89 4.85 0.03
CA PRO A 108 -0.53 4.85 -0.30
C PRO A 108 -1.30 6.06 0.23
N SER A 109 -0.79 6.78 1.21
CA SER A 109 -1.42 7.96 1.81
C SER A 109 -0.84 9.29 1.31
N ALA A 110 0.09 9.27 0.36
CA ALA A 110 0.82 10.48 -0.06
C ALA A 110 -0.08 11.61 -0.58
N VAL A 111 -1.17 11.24 -1.27
CA VAL A 111 -2.10 12.18 -1.92
C VAL A 111 -3.50 12.20 -1.29
N LEU A 112 -3.67 11.51 -0.16
CA LEU A 112 -4.93 11.41 0.57
C LEU A 112 -5.03 12.47 1.67
N THR A 113 -6.24 12.91 1.94
CA THR A 113 -6.54 13.65 3.17
C THR A 113 -6.34 12.74 4.39
N ALA A 114 -6.16 13.31 5.57
CA ALA A 114 -5.99 12.54 6.81
C ALA A 114 -7.17 11.58 7.07
N GLN A 115 -8.39 11.98 6.72
CA GLN A 115 -9.58 11.15 6.87
C GLN A 115 -9.57 9.97 5.91
N GLU A 116 -9.29 10.23 4.62
CA GLU A 116 -9.19 9.16 3.60
C GLU A 116 -8.07 8.18 3.91
N ALA A 117 -6.92 8.66 4.40
CA ALA A 117 -5.82 7.81 4.81
C ALA A 117 -6.24 6.87 5.95
N LYS A 118 -6.92 7.37 6.99
CA LYS A 118 -7.44 6.54 8.08
C LYS A 118 -8.42 5.47 7.59
N GLU A 119 -9.33 5.84 6.70
CA GLU A 119 -10.28 4.89 6.11
C GLU A 119 -9.57 3.80 5.32
N MET A 120 -8.59 4.16 4.51
CA MET A 120 -7.77 3.22 3.76
C MET A 120 -7.01 2.27 4.68
N PHE A 121 -6.33 2.77 5.72
CA PHE A 121 -5.62 1.91 6.66
C PHE A 121 -6.55 0.95 7.42
N ARG A 122 -7.79 1.37 7.74
CA ARG A 122 -8.82 0.47 8.31
C ARG A 122 -9.19 -0.66 7.33
N VAL A 123 -9.26 -0.36 6.03
CA VAL A 123 -9.47 -1.38 4.99
C VAL A 123 -8.30 -2.36 4.97
N LEU A 124 -7.06 -1.85 4.93
CA LEU A 124 -5.85 -2.68 4.94
C LEU A 124 -5.75 -3.54 6.21
N ARG A 125 -6.16 -3.00 7.37
CA ARG A 125 -6.21 -3.76 8.62
C ARG A 125 -7.20 -4.93 8.51
N ARG A 126 -8.43 -4.69 8.02
CA ARG A 126 -9.42 -5.77 7.80
C ARG A 126 -8.88 -6.85 6.86
N MET A 127 -8.13 -6.48 5.84
CA MET A 127 -7.49 -7.46 4.95
C MET A 127 -6.46 -8.30 5.69
N ALA A 128 -5.64 -7.69 6.54
CA ALA A 128 -4.67 -8.40 7.36
C ALA A 128 -5.38 -9.34 8.35
N ASP A 129 -6.45 -8.90 9.00
CA ASP A 129 -7.25 -9.69 9.94
C ASP A 129 -7.97 -10.88 9.24
N SER A 130 -8.25 -10.76 7.93
CA SER A 130 -8.78 -11.86 7.10
C SER A 130 -7.70 -12.84 6.61
N GLY A 131 -6.45 -12.69 7.06
CA GLY A 131 -5.34 -13.60 6.74
C GLY A 131 -4.47 -13.19 5.55
N LYS A 132 -4.68 -12.00 4.97
CA LYS A 132 -3.79 -11.47 3.94
C LYS A 132 -2.55 -10.83 4.57
N SER A 133 -1.45 -10.83 3.84
CA SER A 133 -0.24 -10.10 4.25
C SER A 133 -0.23 -8.72 3.59
N VAL A 134 -0.11 -7.67 4.39
CA VAL A 134 -0.06 -6.29 3.89
C VAL A 134 1.28 -5.67 4.23
N VAL A 135 1.97 -5.16 3.22
CA VAL A 135 3.24 -4.43 3.36
C VAL A 135 3.01 -3.01 2.88
N VAL A 136 3.22 -2.04 3.75
CA VAL A 136 3.11 -0.62 3.43
C VAL A 136 4.48 0.03 3.49
N ILE A 137 4.85 0.73 2.43
CA ILE A 137 6.02 1.59 2.39
C ILE A 137 5.52 3.02 2.64
N SER A 138 6.02 3.67 3.68
CA SER A 138 5.62 5.03 4.04
C SER A 138 6.73 5.74 4.81
N HIS A 139 6.79 7.06 4.68
CA HIS A 139 7.64 7.93 5.48
C HIS A 139 6.85 8.61 6.62
N LYS A 140 5.55 8.39 6.72
CA LYS A 140 4.67 9.00 7.73
C LYS A 140 4.66 8.14 9.01
N MET A 141 5.55 8.42 9.93
CA MET A 141 5.76 7.62 11.16
C MET A 141 4.49 7.41 11.98
N ASN A 142 3.64 8.42 12.11
CA ASN A 142 2.40 8.31 12.89
C ASN A 142 1.43 7.28 12.31
N GLU A 143 1.27 7.24 10.97
CA GLU A 143 0.42 6.25 10.29
C GLU A 143 0.98 4.84 10.50
N VAL A 144 2.30 4.68 10.34
CA VAL A 144 2.96 3.38 10.49
C VAL A 144 2.82 2.86 11.93
N MET A 145 3.01 3.72 12.94
CA MET A 145 2.88 3.33 14.35
C MET A 145 1.43 2.99 14.75
N GLU A 146 0.43 3.66 14.14
CA GLU A 146 -0.98 3.43 14.45
C GLU A 146 -1.51 2.11 13.86
N PHE A 147 -1.05 1.72 12.66
CA PHE A 147 -1.70 0.64 11.90
C PHE A 147 -0.86 -0.61 11.67
N ALA A 148 0.47 -0.55 11.81
CA ALA A 148 1.34 -1.70 11.58
C ALA A 148 1.43 -2.63 12.79
N ASP A 149 1.68 -3.92 12.54
CA ASP A 149 2.06 -4.88 13.58
C ASP A 149 3.58 -4.86 13.79
N ARG A 150 4.33 -4.66 12.71
CA ARG A 150 5.80 -4.68 12.68
C ARG A 150 6.34 -3.61 11.76
N ILE A 151 7.41 -2.96 12.19
CA ILE A 151 8.07 -1.89 11.45
C ILE A 151 9.51 -2.31 11.14
N THR A 152 9.93 -2.08 9.90
CA THR A 152 11.32 -2.25 9.48
C THR A 152 11.80 -0.95 8.86
N VAL A 153 12.87 -0.40 9.40
CA VAL A 153 13.50 0.83 8.90
C VAL A 153 14.60 0.44 7.91
N LEU A 154 14.52 1.02 6.71
CA LEU A 154 15.52 0.87 5.65
C LEU A 154 16.28 2.17 5.46
N LYS A 155 17.61 2.10 5.42
CA LYS A 155 18.49 3.22 5.17
C LYS A 155 19.64 2.81 4.27
N GLY A 156 19.86 3.56 3.18
CA GLY A 156 20.96 3.26 2.25
C GLY A 156 20.93 1.85 1.63
N GLY A 157 19.75 1.22 1.55
CA GLY A 157 19.59 -0.13 1.02
C GLY A 157 19.81 -1.26 2.05
N GLU A 158 20.05 -0.93 3.31
CA GLU A 158 20.25 -1.87 4.41
C GLU A 158 19.13 -1.75 5.45
N VAL A 159 18.89 -2.82 6.19
CA VAL A 159 17.96 -2.83 7.32
C VAL A 159 18.67 -2.25 8.53
N GLU A 160 18.21 -1.09 8.99
CA GLU A 160 18.76 -0.40 10.16
C GLU A 160 18.15 -0.92 11.47
N ASP A 161 16.82 -1.08 11.51
CA ASP A 161 16.12 -1.60 12.68
C ASP A 161 14.85 -2.36 12.26
N THR A 162 14.44 -3.31 13.10
CA THR A 162 13.16 -4.03 12.95
C THR A 162 12.56 -4.27 14.31
N MET A 163 11.31 -3.81 14.51
CA MET A 163 10.65 -3.86 15.81
C MET A 163 9.14 -4.13 15.68
N PRO A 164 8.48 -4.67 16.72
CA PRO A 164 7.03 -4.59 16.84
C PRO A 164 6.58 -3.14 16.93
N ALA A 165 5.42 -2.81 16.36
CA ALA A 165 4.89 -1.43 16.42
C ALA A 165 4.64 -0.96 17.85
N SER A 166 4.32 -1.87 18.76
CA SER A 166 4.17 -1.58 20.21
C SER A 166 5.43 -1.06 20.90
N GLU A 167 6.61 -1.32 20.32
CA GLU A 167 7.91 -0.84 20.83
C GLU A 167 8.43 0.39 20.07
N ALA A 168 7.71 0.80 19.02
CA ALA A 168 8.10 1.93 18.19
C ALA A 168 7.79 3.24 18.91
N THR A 169 8.77 4.15 18.91
CA THR A 169 8.59 5.55 19.32
C THR A 169 9.08 6.46 18.20
N VAL A 170 8.52 7.66 18.13
CA VAL A 170 8.97 8.66 17.14
C VAL A 170 10.48 8.88 17.24
N GLU A 171 11.02 8.93 18.47
CA GLU A 171 12.45 9.11 18.71
C GLU A 171 13.27 7.95 18.14
N ARG A 172 12.86 6.69 18.40
CA ARG A 172 13.55 5.51 17.90
C ARG A 172 13.54 5.44 16.38
N LEU A 173 12.39 5.71 15.77
CA LEU A 173 12.25 5.75 14.32
C LEU A 173 13.08 6.87 13.70
N THR A 174 13.03 8.09 14.27
CA THR A 174 13.83 9.22 13.81
C THR A 174 15.32 8.92 13.88
N LYS A 175 15.78 8.35 15.02
CA LYS A 175 17.17 7.96 15.20
C LYS A 175 17.62 6.94 14.16
N ALA A 176 16.79 5.94 13.85
CA ALA A 176 17.09 4.93 12.85
C ALA A 176 17.13 5.52 11.42
N VAL A 177 16.23 6.46 11.09
CA VAL A 177 16.19 7.09 9.76
C VAL A 177 17.34 8.08 9.58
N VAL A 178 17.56 9.00 10.55
CA VAL A 178 18.54 10.09 10.46
C VAL A 178 19.96 9.59 10.78
N GLY A 179 20.09 8.73 11.77
CA GLY A 179 21.37 8.26 12.32
C GLY A 179 21.90 9.13 13.47
N GLU A 180 22.76 8.55 14.29
CA GLU A 180 23.26 9.22 15.53
C GLU A 180 24.11 10.48 15.28
N ARG A 181 24.67 10.65 14.09
CA ARG A 181 25.62 11.75 13.80
C ARG A 181 24.94 13.09 13.50
N GLU A 182 23.68 13.11 13.07
CA GLU A 182 22.98 14.33 12.67
C GLU A 182 22.11 14.94 13.79
N LEU A 183 21.96 14.27 14.91
CA LEU A 183 21.16 14.73 16.06
C LEU A 183 21.93 15.65 17.03
N LYS A 184 23.16 16.07 16.71
CA LYS A 184 23.84 17.08 17.52
C LYS A 184 23.14 18.43 17.30
N PRO A 185 22.55 19.04 18.35
CA PRO A 185 22.00 20.38 18.21
C PRO A 185 23.10 21.34 17.77
N HIS A 186 22.89 22.08 16.72
CA HIS A 186 23.72 23.26 16.41
C HIS A 186 23.71 24.16 17.64
N LYS A 187 24.82 24.21 18.38
CA LYS A 187 25.05 25.26 19.35
C LYS A 187 25.11 26.57 18.53
N ASN A 188 24.06 27.36 18.66
CA ASN A 188 24.13 28.75 18.28
C ASN A 188 25.20 29.39 19.15
N GLU A 189 26.40 29.52 18.65
CA GLU A 189 27.38 30.42 19.19
C GLU A 189 26.81 31.83 19.02
N GLY A 190 26.39 32.41 20.13
CA GLY A 190 25.85 33.75 20.18
C GLY A 190 26.83 34.76 19.59
N GLY A 191 26.49 35.28 18.44
CA GLY A 191 27.11 36.45 17.89
C GLY A 191 26.79 37.62 18.79
N THR A 192 27.76 38.06 19.60
CA THR A 192 27.73 39.34 20.31
C THR A 192 27.76 40.46 19.27
N CYS A 193 26.63 41.15 19.09
CA CYS A 193 26.61 42.48 18.49
C CYS A 193 27.52 43.38 19.36
N ARG A 194 28.60 43.84 18.83
CA ARG A 194 29.32 45.01 19.35
C ARG A 194 28.72 46.24 18.72
N GLU A 195 28.39 47.19 19.60
CA GLU A 195 28.00 48.56 19.30
C GLU A 195 29.00 49.30 18.40
#